data_6a23176f2238f36b5eec17f6db67904e
#
_entry.id   6a23176f2238f36b5eec17f6db67904e
#
_cell.length_a   1.000
_cell.length_b   1.000
_cell.length_c   1.000
_cell.angle_alpha   90.00
_cell.angle_beta   90.00
_cell.angle_gamma   90.00
#
_symmetry.space_group_name_H-M   'P 1'
#
loop_
_entity.id
_entity.type
_entity.pdbx_description
1 polymer ?
#
loop_
_entity_poly.entity_id
_entity_poly.type
_entity_poly.pdbx_seq_one_letter_code
_entity_poly.pdbx_strand_id
1 'polypeptide(L)'
;MNPASLTDLQAFAAVARRRSFRQAANELGVSPSALSHALRGLETRLGVRLLNRTTRSVAPTEAGERLLSRLAPALQGIHDALDAVNAFRDSPLGTLRINAPRAACELVLAPLVARFLAAHPGMRVELAADDAFVDIVAAGFDAGVRFGESLQQDMVALPLGPAQRFVVVAAPAYLAAHGTPHNPRELQGHRCIRIRFTNGTYYRWEFARGGERLEIDVDGPLAVHDMSLMIDAAERGLGLAYVYAGYAGAPVAAGRLLTV
;
A
#
# COMPACT_ATOMS: atom_id res chain seq x y z
N MET A 1 35.45 -25.31 -5.55
CA MET A 1 34.49 -24.60 -4.68
C MET A 1 33.09 -24.87 -5.24
N ASN A 2 32.20 -25.45 -4.42
CA ASN A 2 30.82 -25.69 -4.88
C ASN A 2 30.09 -24.35 -4.95
N PRO A 3 29.57 -23.91 -6.11
CA PRO A 3 28.95 -22.59 -6.24
C PRO A 3 27.72 -22.47 -5.35
N ALA A 4 27.42 -21.26 -4.94
CA ALA A 4 26.16 -20.97 -4.22
C ALA A 4 24.98 -21.38 -5.11
N SER A 5 24.03 -22.14 -4.56
CA SER A 5 22.84 -22.53 -5.32
C SER A 5 21.87 -21.36 -5.45
N LEU A 6 21.05 -21.35 -6.49
CA LEU A 6 19.99 -20.35 -6.66
C LEU A 6 19.02 -20.36 -5.46
N THR A 7 18.72 -21.55 -4.93
CA THR A 7 17.88 -21.72 -3.74
C THR A 7 18.48 -21.05 -2.51
N ASP A 8 19.78 -21.14 -2.30
CA ASP A 8 20.46 -20.48 -1.19
C ASP A 8 20.42 -18.95 -1.33
N LEU A 9 20.55 -18.44 -2.56
CA LEU A 9 20.48 -17.02 -2.86
C LEU A 9 19.05 -16.49 -2.67
N GLN A 10 18.04 -17.22 -3.11
CA GLN A 10 16.65 -16.91 -2.86
C GLN A 10 16.33 -16.90 -1.36
N ALA A 11 16.84 -17.89 -0.62
CA ALA A 11 16.72 -17.96 0.83
C ALA A 11 17.31 -16.72 1.52
N PHE A 12 18.51 -16.30 1.08
CA PHE A 12 19.14 -15.08 1.58
C PHE A 12 18.30 -13.83 1.28
N ALA A 13 17.88 -13.66 0.02
CA ALA A 13 17.08 -12.49 -0.38
C ALA A 13 15.76 -12.40 0.41
N ALA A 14 15.07 -13.51 0.64
CA ALA A 14 13.83 -13.55 1.42
C ALA A 14 14.07 -13.14 2.88
N VAL A 15 15.10 -13.68 3.56
CA VAL A 15 15.40 -13.33 4.95
C VAL A 15 15.86 -11.87 5.07
N ALA A 16 16.66 -11.39 4.15
CA ALA A 16 17.16 -10.02 4.14
C ALA A 16 16.03 -9.00 3.98
N ARG A 17 15.08 -9.25 3.08
CA ARG A 17 13.88 -8.41 2.89
C ARG A 17 12.94 -8.44 4.09
N ARG A 18 12.58 -9.65 4.56
CA ARG A 18 11.61 -9.83 5.66
C ARG A 18 12.17 -9.51 7.03
N ARG A 19 13.48 -9.44 7.16
CA ARG A 19 14.18 -9.29 8.45
C ARG A 19 13.69 -10.28 9.51
N SER A 20 13.19 -11.44 9.06
CA SER A 20 12.56 -12.48 9.89
C SER A 20 12.70 -13.85 9.24
N PHE A 21 13.39 -14.77 9.94
CA PHE A 21 13.48 -16.16 9.49
C PHE A 21 12.13 -16.87 9.39
N ARG A 22 11.21 -16.57 10.32
CA ARG A 22 9.89 -17.19 10.33
C ARG A 22 9.04 -16.74 9.15
N GLN A 23 9.04 -15.44 8.84
CA GLN A 23 8.28 -14.90 7.71
C GLN A 23 8.86 -15.39 6.38
N ALA A 24 10.19 -15.37 6.23
CA ALA A 24 10.86 -15.87 5.03
C ALA A 24 10.65 -17.38 4.83
N ALA A 25 10.66 -18.16 5.90
CA ALA A 25 10.40 -19.59 5.85
C ALA A 25 8.97 -19.89 5.38
N ASN A 26 7.98 -19.13 5.88
CA ASN A 26 6.59 -19.23 5.44
C ASN A 26 6.46 -18.85 3.95
N GLU A 27 7.15 -17.78 3.50
CA GLU A 27 7.17 -17.35 2.09
C GLU A 27 7.72 -18.44 1.16
N LEU A 28 8.78 -19.12 1.60
CA LEU A 28 9.46 -20.14 0.80
C LEU A 28 8.91 -21.57 0.99
N GLY A 29 7.91 -21.76 1.85
CA GLY A 29 7.33 -23.08 2.13
C GLY A 29 8.29 -24.06 2.82
N VAL A 30 9.25 -23.55 3.61
CA VAL A 30 10.26 -24.36 4.31
C VAL A 30 10.21 -24.15 5.82
N SER A 31 10.91 -24.99 6.60
CA SER A 31 11.02 -24.74 8.05
C SER A 31 12.06 -23.65 8.35
N PRO A 32 11.88 -22.85 9.42
CA PRO A 32 12.86 -21.84 9.84
C PRO A 32 14.25 -22.45 10.15
N SER A 33 14.30 -23.69 10.61
CA SER A 33 15.56 -24.43 10.86
C SER A 33 16.29 -24.78 9.57
N ALA A 34 15.57 -25.28 8.56
CA ALA A 34 16.12 -25.57 7.23
C ALA A 34 16.66 -24.29 6.58
N LEU A 35 15.90 -23.19 6.64
CA LEU A 35 16.32 -21.90 6.11
C LEU A 35 17.57 -21.36 6.83
N SER A 36 17.64 -21.49 8.16
CA SER A 36 18.83 -21.10 8.94
C SER A 36 20.05 -21.94 8.58
N HIS A 37 19.88 -23.23 8.32
CA HIS A 37 20.94 -24.14 7.91
C HIS A 37 21.47 -23.80 6.52
N ALA A 38 20.57 -23.60 5.54
CA ALA A 38 20.92 -23.20 4.17
C ALA A 38 21.75 -21.90 4.16
N LEU A 39 21.34 -20.90 4.94
CA LEU A 39 22.05 -19.62 5.03
C LEU A 39 23.41 -19.71 5.71
N ARG A 40 23.57 -20.55 6.73
CA ARG A 40 24.90 -20.80 7.32
C ARG A 40 25.82 -21.48 6.29
N GLY A 41 25.30 -22.44 5.55
CA GLY A 41 26.03 -23.09 4.46
C GLY A 41 26.46 -22.11 3.37
N LEU A 42 25.59 -21.17 2.99
CA LEU A 42 25.91 -20.10 2.03
C LEU A 42 27.03 -19.20 2.56
N GLU A 43 26.92 -18.68 3.80
CA GLU A 43 27.93 -17.82 4.44
C GLU A 43 29.28 -18.54 4.55
N THR A 44 29.27 -19.83 4.89
CA THR A 44 30.50 -20.66 4.97
C THR A 44 31.15 -20.80 3.60
N ARG A 45 30.38 -21.06 2.54
CA ARG A 45 30.90 -21.17 1.16
C ARG A 45 31.45 -19.85 0.64
N LEU A 46 30.83 -18.74 0.98
CA LEU A 46 31.29 -17.41 0.57
C LEU A 46 32.42 -16.87 1.45
N GLY A 47 32.67 -17.47 2.62
CA GLY A 47 33.67 -17.01 3.59
C GLY A 47 33.35 -15.67 4.25
N VAL A 48 32.08 -15.22 4.14
CA VAL A 48 31.65 -13.93 4.67
C VAL A 48 30.27 -14.04 5.29
N ARG A 49 30.04 -13.31 6.39
CA ARG A 49 28.71 -13.18 6.98
C ARG A 49 27.87 -12.20 6.16
N LEU A 50 26.66 -12.64 5.81
CA LEU A 50 25.68 -11.84 5.08
C LEU A 50 24.60 -11.26 6.00
N LEU A 51 24.38 -11.89 7.16
CA LEU A 51 23.33 -11.50 8.11
C LEU A 51 23.90 -11.31 9.54
N ASN A 52 23.56 -10.21 10.15
CA ASN A 52 23.65 -10.01 11.59
C ASN A 52 22.44 -10.64 12.25
N ARG A 53 22.67 -11.55 13.19
CA ARG A 53 21.61 -12.31 13.86
C ARG A 53 21.71 -12.09 15.37
N THR A 54 20.60 -11.69 15.98
CA THR A 54 20.42 -11.71 17.44
C THR A 54 19.24 -12.60 17.78
N THR A 55 18.98 -12.82 19.03
CA THR A 55 17.77 -13.54 19.46
C THR A 55 16.47 -12.80 19.16
N ARG A 56 16.54 -11.50 18.83
CA ARG A 56 15.37 -10.64 18.63
C ARG A 56 15.28 -10.03 17.22
N SER A 57 16.36 -10.03 16.44
CA SER A 57 16.40 -9.36 15.13
C SER A 57 17.36 -10.03 14.17
N VAL A 58 17.10 -9.85 12.89
CA VAL A 58 18.00 -10.18 11.79
C VAL A 58 18.06 -9.02 10.81
N ALA A 59 19.27 -8.65 10.38
CA ALA A 59 19.50 -7.59 9.39
C ALA A 59 20.69 -7.97 8.50
N PRO A 60 20.75 -7.53 7.23
CA PRO A 60 21.91 -7.71 6.40
C PRO A 60 23.15 -7.02 7.01
N THR A 61 24.32 -7.60 6.75
CA THR A 61 25.64 -6.95 6.92
C THR A 61 25.88 -6.04 5.71
N GLU A 62 26.95 -5.23 5.73
CA GLU A 62 27.38 -4.47 4.55
C GLU A 62 27.59 -5.37 3.33
N ALA A 63 28.23 -6.54 3.52
CA ALA A 63 28.41 -7.52 2.48
C ALA A 63 27.06 -8.11 2.01
N GLY A 64 26.11 -8.29 2.95
CA GLY A 64 24.76 -8.73 2.66
C GLY A 64 23.99 -7.69 1.83
N GLU A 65 24.06 -6.41 2.16
CA GLU A 65 23.42 -5.35 1.40
C GLU A 65 23.99 -5.22 -0.03
N ARG A 66 25.31 -5.29 -0.16
CA ARG A 66 25.98 -5.32 -1.48
C ARG A 66 25.54 -6.52 -2.33
N LEU A 67 25.42 -7.69 -1.72
CA LEU A 67 24.92 -8.87 -2.41
C LEU A 67 23.46 -8.68 -2.81
N LEU A 68 22.61 -8.24 -1.88
CA LEU A 68 21.17 -8.07 -2.10
C LEU A 68 20.88 -7.08 -3.24
N SER A 69 21.59 -5.95 -3.30
CA SER A 69 21.43 -4.95 -4.36
C SER A 69 21.70 -5.48 -5.77
N ARG A 70 22.57 -6.48 -5.90
CA ARG A 70 22.86 -7.16 -7.19
C ARG A 70 21.96 -8.36 -7.43
N LEU A 71 21.59 -9.05 -6.36
CA LEU A 71 20.82 -10.28 -6.41
C LEU A 71 19.34 -10.01 -6.69
N ALA A 72 18.76 -8.95 -6.12
CA ALA A 72 17.35 -8.64 -6.31
C ALA A 72 16.97 -8.44 -7.79
N PRO A 73 17.67 -7.61 -8.58
CA PRO A 73 17.37 -7.46 -10.01
C PRO A 73 17.67 -8.75 -10.80
N ALA A 74 18.66 -9.56 -10.40
CA ALA A 74 18.95 -10.82 -11.06
C ALA A 74 17.84 -11.87 -10.85
N LEU A 75 17.31 -11.96 -9.63
CA LEU A 75 16.16 -12.83 -9.34
C LEU A 75 14.91 -12.35 -10.08
N GLN A 76 14.69 -11.04 -10.17
CA GLN A 76 13.58 -10.47 -10.96
C GLN A 76 13.74 -10.85 -12.44
N GLY A 77 14.92 -10.70 -13.03
CA GLY A 77 15.17 -11.10 -14.41
C GLY A 77 14.91 -12.59 -14.69
N ILE A 78 15.13 -13.46 -13.69
CA ILE A 78 14.75 -14.89 -13.82
C ILE A 78 13.22 -15.03 -13.84
N HIS A 79 12.49 -14.30 -12.99
CA HIS A 79 11.02 -14.31 -13.00
C HIS A 79 10.48 -13.78 -14.33
N ASP A 80 11.00 -12.64 -14.81
CA ASP A 80 10.62 -12.04 -16.09
C ASP A 80 10.84 -13.00 -17.26
N ALA A 81 11.95 -13.75 -17.26
CA ALA A 81 12.24 -14.74 -18.29
C ALA A 81 11.25 -15.93 -18.25
N LEU A 82 10.86 -16.37 -17.05
CA LEU A 82 9.85 -17.42 -16.89
C LEU A 82 8.46 -16.92 -17.29
N ASP A 83 8.14 -15.68 -16.97
CA ASP A 83 6.88 -15.05 -17.36
C ASP A 83 6.78 -14.80 -18.86
N ALA A 84 7.89 -14.46 -19.51
CA ALA A 84 7.95 -14.37 -20.97
C ALA A 84 7.63 -15.72 -21.64
N VAL A 85 8.07 -16.84 -21.05
CA VAL A 85 7.68 -18.18 -21.52
C VAL A 85 6.20 -18.48 -21.23
N ASN A 86 5.69 -18.01 -20.10
CA ASN A 86 4.28 -18.16 -19.75
C ASN A 86 3.34 -17.34 -20.66
N ALA A 87 3.82 -16.22 -21.23
CA ALA A 87 3.06 -15.44 -22.22
C ALA A 87 2.71 -16.23 -23.49
N PHE A 88 3.42 -17.34 -23.76
CA PHE A 88 3.08 -18.28 -24.84
C PHE A 88 2.04 -19.35 -24.42
N ARG A 89 1.58 -19.33 -23.17
CA ARG A 89 0.48 -20.18 -22.73
C ARG A 89 -0.82 -19.40 -22.86
N ASP A 90 -1.86 -20.10 -23.33
CA ASP A 90 -3.23 -19.53 -23.50
C ASP A 90 -3.87 -19.04 -22.18
N SER A 91 -3.18 -19.21 -21.05
CA SER A 91 -3.67 -18.79 -19.73
C SER A 91 -2.52 -18.23 -18.89
N PRO A 92 -2.60 -16.97 -18.44
CA PRO A 92 -1.62 -16.40 -17.53
C PRO A 92 -1.62 -17.11 -16.17
N LEU A 93 -0.41 -17.36 -15.65
CA LEU A 93 -0.15 -18.03 -14.36
C LEU A 93 0.84 -17.19 -13.56
N GLY A 94 0.70 -17.16 -12.24
CA GLY A 94 1.66 -16.48 -11.38
C GLY A 94 1.00 -15.62 -10.30
N THR A 95 1.80 -14.80 -9.64
CA THR A 95 1.35 -13.87 -8.58
C THR A 95 1.67 -12.44 -8.98
N LEU A 96 0.65 -11.60 -9.06
CA LEU A 96 0.77 -10.16 -9.28
C LEU A 96 0.76 -9.44 -7.91
N ARG A 97 1.84 -8.73 -7.60
CA ARG A 97 2.03 -8.01 -6.33
C ARG A 97 1.87 -6.51 -6.55
N ILE A 98 0.85 -5.92 -5.95
CA ILE A 98 0.52 -4.51 -6.13
C ILE A 98 0.59 -3.80 -4.79
N ASN A 99 1.34 -2.68 -4.75
CA ASN A 99 1.31 -1.74 -3.64
C ASN A 99 0.41 -0.55 -3.99
N ALA A 100 -0.49 -0.19 -3.07
CA ALA A 100 -1.41 0.92 -3.28
C ALA A 100 -1.83 1.57 -1.96
N PRO A 101 -2.21 2.86 -1.95
CA PRO A 101 -2.91 3.45 -0.81
C PRO A 101 -4.19 2.67 -0.49
N ARG A 102 -4.55 2.60 0.78
CA ARG A 102 -5.75 1.88 1.24
C ARG A 102 -6.99 2.28 0.45
N ALA A 103 -7.22 3.57 0.25
CA ALA A 103 -8.36 4.05 -0.51
C ALA A 103 -8.37 3.55 -1.97
N ALA A 104 -7.21 3.45 -2.62
CA ALA A 104 -7.12 2.88 -3.96
C ALA A 104 -7.40 1.38 -3.96
N CYS A 105 -6.94 0.65 -2.95
CA CYS A 105 -7.26 -0.78 -2.78
C CYS A 105 -8.77 -0.99 -2.67
N GLU A 106 -9.45 -0.23 -1.82
CA GLU A 106 -10.87 -0.41 -1.53
C GLU A 106 -11.78 0.09 -2.66
N LEU A 107 -11.53 1.30 -3.18
CA LEU A 107 -12.42 1.94 -4.14
C LEU A 107 -12.20 1.52 -5.59
N VAL A 108 -10.98 1.13 -5.95
CA VAL A 108 -10.59 0.89 -7.34
C VAL A 108 -10.11 -0.54 -7.55
N LEU A 109 -9.12 -1.00 -6.79
CA LEU A 109 -8.47 -2.28 -7.06
C LEU A 109 -9.33 -3.48 -6.69
N ALA A 110 -10.03 -3.47 -5.56
CA ALA A 110 -10.81 -4.62 -5.13
C ALA A 110 -11.83 -5.09 -6.18
N PRO A 111 -12.68 -4.21 -6.78
CA PRO A 111 -13.59 -4.64 -7.84
C PRO A 111 -12.87 -5.04 -9.14
N LEU A 112 -11.72 -4.44 -9.46
CA LEU A 112 -10.92 -4.81 -10.63
C LEU A 112 -10.29 -6.18 -10.46
N VAL A 113 -9.67 -6.43 -9.30
CA VAL A 113 -9.02 -7.71 -8.97
C VAL A 113 -10.04 -8.85 -8.93
N ALA A 114 -11.23 -8.62 -8.40
CA ALA A 114 -12.29 -9.64 -8.40
C ALA A 114 -12.65 -10.07 -9.83
N ARG A 115 -12.80 -9.13 -10.76
CA ARG A 115 -13.07 -9.42 -12.19
C ARG A 115 -11.87 -10.07 -12.86
N PHE A 116 -10.66 -9.61 -12.57
CA PHE A 116 -9.43 -10.17 -13.13
C PHE A 116 -9.25 -11.64 -12.73
N LEU A 117 -9.38 -11.96 -11.44
CA LEU A 117 -9.25 -13.34 -10.95
C LEU A 117 -10.35 -14.27 -11.46
N ALA A 118 -11.57 -13.75 -11.68
CA ALA A 118 -12.63 -14.52 -12.33
C ALA A 118 -12.29 -14.87 -13.80
N ALA A 119 -11.63 -13.98 -14.52
CA ALA A 119 -11.20 -14.20 -15.91
C ALA A 119 -9.91 -15.03 -16.01
N HIS A 120 -9.05 -15.01 -14.98
CA HIS A 120 -7.74 -15.64 -14.98
C HIS A 120 -7.55 -16.53 -13.72
N PRO A 121 -8.19 -17.71 -13.64
CA PRO A 121 -8.20 -18.55 -12.44
C PRO A 121 -6.83 -19.12 -12.05
N GLY A 122 -5.84 -19.08 -12.95
CA GLY A 122 -4.45 -19.46 -12.68
C GLY A 122 -3.60 -18.36 -12.04
N MET A 123 -4.11 -17.12 -11.98
CA MET A 123 -3.42 -16.00 -11.37
C MET A 123 -3.72 -15.87 -9.88
N ARG A 124 -2.77 -15.28 -9.17
CA ARG A 124 -2.92 -14.81 -7.78
C ARG A 124 -2.63 -13.32 -7.73
N VAL A 125 -3.26 -12.60 -6.82
CA VAL A 125 -3.00 -11.18 -6.60
C VAL A 125 -2.74 -10.94 -5.12
N GLU A 126 -1.63 -10.26 -4.82
CA GLU A 126 -1.31 -9.76 -3.49
C GLU A 126 -1.45 -8.23 -3.51
N LEU A 127 -2.43 -7.70 -2.76
CA LEU A 127 -2.60 -6.26 -2.56
C LEU A 127 -1.97 -5.85 -1.22
N ALA A 128 -0.94 -5.02 -1.26
CA ALA A 128 -0.37 -4.39 -0.08
C ALA A 128 -0.93 -2.97 0.06
N ALA A 129 -1.85 -2.79 1.00
CA ALA A 129 -2.42 -1.48 1.31
C ALA A 129 -1.47 -0.72 2.25
N ASP A 130 -0.76 0.27 1.71
CA ASP A 130 0.18 1.11 2.45
C ASP A 130 0.11 2.54 1.90
N ASP A 131 -0.22 3.49 2.78
CA ASP A 131 -0.29 4.92 2.45
C ASP A 131 1.09 5.59 2.45
N ALA A 132 2.14 4.90 2.92
CA ALA A 132 3.50 5.39 2.82
C ALA A 132 4.04 5.25 1.38
N PHE A 133 4.93 6.18 1.03
CA PHE A 133 5.65 6.07 -0.24
C PHE A 133 6.68 4.93 -0.14
N VAL A 134 6.45 3.86 -0.89
CA VAL A 134 7.30 2.66 -0.92
C VAL A 134 8.04 2.61 -2.25
N ASP A 135 9.33 2.34 -2.22
CA ASP A 135 10.07 1.93 -3.41
C ASP A 135 9.58 0.54 -3.84
N ILE A 136 8.71 0.52 -4.85
CA ILE A 136 8.03 -0.70 -5.31
C ILE A 136 9.01 -1.73 -5.86
N VAL A 137 10.10 -1.29 -6.50
CA VAL A 137 11.12 -2.18 -7.08
C VAL A 137 11.92 -2.85 -5.97
N ALA A 138 12.46 -2.06 -5.03
CA ALA A 138 13.24 -2.58 -3.91
C ALA A 138 12.39 -3.48 -2.97
N ALA A 139 11.09 -3.20 -2.87
CA ALA A 139 10.15 -3.99 -2.08
C ALA A 139 9.61 -5.24 -2.80
N GLY A 140 9.92 -5.42 -4.09
CA GLY A 140 9.53 -6.59 -4.89
C GLY A 140 8.06 -6.59 -5.29
N PHE A 141 7.49 -5.43 -5.58
CA PHE A 141 6.17 -5.28 -6.19
C PHE A 141 6.30 -5.18 -7.71
N ASP A 142 5.31 -5.72 -8.42
CA ASP A 142 5.21 -5.66 -9.89
C ASP A 142 4.60 -4.32 -10.34
N ALA A 143 3.74 -3.73 -9.53
CA ALA A 143 3.10 -2.44 -9.81
C ALA A 143 2.83 -1.63 -8.53
N GLY A 144 2.80 -0.30 -8.69
CA GLY A 144 2.34 0.65 -7.68
C GLY A 144 1.17 1.48 -8.19
N VAL A 145 0.15 1.68 -7.35
CA VAL A 145 -0.95 2.62 -7.65
C VAL A 145 -0.80 3.85 -6.77
N ARG A 146 -1.03 5.04 -7.34
CA ARG A 146 -0.90 6.32 -6.65
C ARG A 146 -2.00 7.30 -7.11
N PHE A 147 -2.31 8.29 -6.27
CA PHE A 147 -3.27 9.35 -6.57
C PHE A 147 -2.54 10.63 -7.04
N GLY A 148 -2.17 10.67 -8.32
CA GLY A 148 -1.69 11.92 -8.95
C GLY A 148 -0.34 12.45 -8.44
N GLU A 149 0.41 11.65 -7.68
CA GLU A 149 1.77 12.00 -7.26
C GLU A 149 2.74 11.98 -8.45
N SER A 150 3.87 12.66 -8.29
CA SER A 150 4.92 12.65 -9.32
C SER A 150 5.51 11.25 -9.47
N LEU A 151 5.63 10.82 -10.72
CA LEU A 151 6.27 9.56 -11.06
C LEU A 151 7.78 9.63 -10.84
N GLN A 152 8.37 8.54 -10.39
CA GLN A 152 9.82 8.38 -10.43
C GLN A 152 10.29 8.28 -11.89
N GLN A 153 11.52 8.73 -12.14
CA GLN A 153 12.17 8.52 -13.43
C GLN A 153 12.17 7.01 -13.76
N ASP A 154 11.94 6.70 -15.02
CA ASP A 154 11.90 5.34 -15.58
C ASP A 154 10.63 4.51 -15.25
N MET A 155 9.55 5.14 -14.75
CA MET A 155 8.26 4.48 -14.58
C MET A 155 7.26 4.89 -15.65
N VAL A 156 6.46 3.92 -16.11
CA VAL A 156 5.33 4.15 -17.01
C VAL A 156 4.06 4.23 -16.18
N ALA A 157 3.31 5.34 -16.31
CA ALA A 157 2.00 5.48 -15.69
C ALA A 157 0.87 5.17 -16.67
N LEU A 158 -0.09 4.41 -16.17
CA LEU A 158 -1.34 4.15 -16.88
C LEU A 158 -2.52 4.60 -16.00
N PRO A 159 -3.51 5.32 -16.57
CA PRO A 159 -4.70 5.68 -15.81
C PRO A 159 -5.51 4.42 -15.48
N LEU A 160 -5.81 4.22 -14.19
CA LEU A 160 -6.46 3.01 -13.70
C LEU A 160 -7.96 3.17 -13.46
N GLY A 161 -8.50 4.37 -13.53
CA GLY A 161 -9.93 4.63 -13.27
C GLY A 161 -10.27 6.11 -13.37
N PRO A 162 -11.50 6.49 -13.04
CA PRO A 162 -11.91 7.88 -13.04
C PRO A 162 -11.19 8.66 -11.94
N ALA A 163 -11.04 9.97 -12.17
CA ALA A 163 -10.51 10.88 -11.15
C ALA A 163 -11.33 10.79 -9.87
N GLN A 164 -10.66 10.59 -8.76
CA GLN A 164 -11.29 10.58 -7.45
C GLN A 164 -11.49 12.02 -6.97
N ARG A 165 -12.63 12.29 -6.37
CA ARG A 165 -12.95 13.60 -5.78
C ARG A 165 -13.24 13.45 -4.30
N PHE A 166 -12.86 14.46 -3.55
CA PHE A 166 -13.25 14.60 -2.16
C PHE A 166 -14.64 15.24 -2.03
N VAL A 167 -15.33 14.89 -0.96
CA VAL A 167 -16.59 15.51 -0.54
C VAL A 167 -16.57 15.73 0.97
N VAL A 168 -17.26 16.77 1.44
CA VAL A 168 -17.53 16.98 2.87
C VAL A 168 -18.86 16.33 3.19
N VAL A 169 -18.91 15.53 4.25
CA VAL A 169 -20.13 14.85 4.70
C VAL A 169 -20.31 14.97 6.20
N ALA A 170 -21.57 14.95 6.65
CA ALA A 170 -21.94 14.92 8.06
C ALA A 170 -23.28 14.21 8.27
N ALA A 171 -23.52 13.74 9.49
CA ALA A 171 -24.84 13.23 9.87
C ALA A 171 -25.90 14.35 9.87
N PRO A 172 -27.15 14.04 9.46
CA PRO A 172 -28.27 15.03 9.53
C PRO A 172 -28.45 15.63 10.93
N ALA A 173 -28.31 14.82 11.98
CA ALA A 173 -28.42 15.25 13.36
C ALA A 173 -27.33 16.28 13.76
N TYR A 174 -26.09 16.07 13.25
CA TYR A 174 -25.01 17.02 13.48
C TYR A 174 -25.31 18.37 12.83
N LEU A 175 -25.75 18.35 11.56
CA LEU A 175 -26.08 19.57 10.82
C LEU A 175 -27.30 20.32 11.42
N ALA A 176 -28.30 19.60 11.91
CA ALA A 176 -29.44 20.19 12.61
C ALA A 176 -29.03 20.92 13.90
N ALA A 177 -28.02 20.40 14.61
CA ALA A 177 -27.55 20.99 15.87
C ALA A 177 -26.52 22.13 15.68
N HIS A 178 -25.72 22.10 14.62
CA HIS A 178 -24.55 22.98 14.44
C HIS A 178 -24.63 23.86 13.18
N GLY A 179 -25.66 23.70 12.36
CA GLY A 179 -25.79 24.37 11.06
C GLY A 179 -25.06 23.64 9.95
N THR A 180 -25.32 24.06 8.70
CA THR A 180 -24.68 23.52 7.50
C THR A 180 -23.70 24.56 6.97
N PRO A 181 -22.41 24.25 6.80
CA PRO A 181 -21.46 25.19 6.22
C PRO A 181 -21.75 25.38 4.71
N HIS A 182 -21.78 26.63 4.26
CA HIS A 182 -22.07 27.00 2.87
C HIS A 182 -20.78 27.31 2.06
N ASN A 183 -19.67 27.47 2.73
CA ASN A 183 -18.38 27.72 2.12
C ASN A 183 -17.24 27.12 2.98
N PRO A 184 -16.06 26.86 2.38
CA PRO A 184 -14.96 26.21 3.10
C PRO A 184 -14.46 26.97 4.35
N ARG A 185 -14.60 28.27 4.41
CA ARG A 185 -14.12 29.06 5.57
C ARG A 185 -14.97 28.84 6.82
N GLU A 186 -16.24 28.50 6.65
CA GLU A 186 -17.15 28.19 7.75
C GLU A 186 -16.80 26.90 8.48
N LEU A 187 -15.98 26.00 7.85
CA LEU A 187 -15.48 24.77 8.47
C LEU A 187 -14.70 25.02 9.77
N GLN A 188 -14.11 26.20 9.93
CA GLN A 188 -13.38 26.56 11.16
C GLN A 188 -14.32 26.68 12.36
N GLY A 189 -15.63 26.87 12.14
CA GLY A 189 -16.66 26.89 13.18
C GLY A 189 -17.25 25.52 13.52
N HIS A 190 -16.81 24.47 12.82
CA HIS A 190 -17.32 23.13 12.99
C HIS A 190 -16.27 22.15 13.58
N ARG A 191 -16.76 21.08 14.18
CA ARG A 191 -15.92 19.94 14.55
C ARG A 191 -15.63 19.14 13.30
N CYS A 192 -14.34 18.99 12.95
CA CYS A 192 -13.91 18.24 11.79
C CYS A 192 -13.15 16.98 12.20
N ILE A 193 -13.44 15.88 11.52
CA ILE A 193 -12.71 14.62 11.69
C ILE A 193 -11.49 14.69 10.79
N ARG A 194 -10.30 14.66 11.38
CA ARG A 194 -9.03 14.97 10.69
C ARG A 194 -8.33 13.70 10.23
N ILE A 195 -7.63 13.77 9.10
CA ILE A 195 -6.63 12.76 8.71
C ILE A 195 -5.28 13.19 9.27
N ARG A 196 -4.62 12.27 9.96
CA ARG A 196 -3.23 12.43 10.42
C ARG A 196 -2.36 11.41 9.70
N PHE A 197 -1.34 11.88 8.99
CA PHE A 197 -0.37 11.02 8.32
C PHE A 197 0.58 10.35 9.32
N THR A 198 1.23 9.27 8.89
CA THR A 198 2.21 8.52 9.70
C THR A 198 3.42 9.35 10.12
N ASN A 199 3.77 10.40 9.35
CA ASN A 199 4.80 11.38 9.69
C ASN A 199 4.35 12.39 10.75
N GLY A 200 3.10 12.30 11.24
CA GLY A 200 2.55 13.15 12.28
C GLY A 200 1.87 14.43 11.79
N THR A 201 1.94 14.75 10.49
CA THR A 201 1.25 15.92 9.92
C THR A 201 -0.23 15.67 9.71
N TYR A 202 -1.02 16.75 9.67
CA TYR A 202 -2.44 16.69 9.37
C TYR A 202 -2.69 17.06 7.92
N TYR A 203 -3.64 16.37 7.30
CA TYR A 203 -4.09 16.71 5.94
C TYR A 203 -4.94 17.98 5.99
N ARG A 204 -4.56 18.99 5.19
CA ARG A 204 -5.35 20.18 4.96
C ARG A 204 -6.41 19.90 3.92
N TRP A 205 -7.62 20.33 4.18
CA TRP A 205 -8.71 20.13 3.25
C TRP A 205 -8.58 21.07 2.05
N GLU A 206 -8.57 20.50 0.87
CA GLU A 206 -8.31 21.21 -0.38
C GLU A 206 -9.63 21.45 -1.15
N PHE A 207 -9.87 22.68 -1.50
CA PHE A 207 -11.03 23.09 -2.28
C PHE A 207 -10.59 23.85 -3.52
N ALA A 208 -11.36 23.74 -4.63
CA ALA A 208 -11.12 24.49 -5.84
C ALA A 208 -12.42 25.04 -6.41
N ARG A 209 -12.40 26.31 -6.81
CA ARG A 209 -13.53 26.98 -7.47
C ARG A 209 -12.99 27.99 -8.46
N GLY A 210 -13.41 27.91 -9.75
CA GLY A 210 -13.04 28.89 -10.77
C GLY A 210 -11.53 29.01 -11.04
N GLY A 211 -10.75 27.93 -10.80
CA GLY A 211 -9.28 27.94 -10.93
C GLY A 211 -8.53 28.38 -9.66
N GLU A 212 -9.19 28.94 -8.68
CA GLU A 212 -8.60 29.24 -7.38
C GLU A 212 -8.58 27.99 -6.50
N ARG A 213 -7.45 27.78 -5.81
CA ARG A 213 -7.28 26.72 -4.81
C ARG A 213 -7.27 27.32 -3.42
N LEU A 214 -7.94 26.65 -2.49
CA LEU A 214 -8.01 27.04 -1.09
C LEU A 214 -7.72 25.81 -0.22
N GLU A 215 -6.74 25.94 0.66
CA GLU A 215 -6.44 24.94 1.67
C GLU A 215 -6.93 25.43 3.04
N ILE A 216 -7.69 24.59 3.74
CA ILE A 216 -8.19 24.90 5.07
C ILE A 216 -7.57 23.94 6.07
N ASP A 217 -6.90 24.48 7.07
CA ASP A 217 -6.52 23.71 8.26
C ASP A 217 -7.74 23.70 9.20
N VAL A 218 -8.34 22.52 9.33
CA VAL A 218 -9.54 22.30 10.14
C VAL A 218 -9.13 21.76 11.51
N ASP A 219 -10.02 21.96 12.51
CA ASP A 219 -9.81 21.42 13.85
C ASP A 219 -10.98 20.53 14.30
N GLY A 220 -10.71 19.66 15.28
CA GLY A 220 -11.73 18.78 15.84
C GLY A 220 -11.19 17.70 16.76
N PRO A 221 -12.09 17.03 17.48
CA PRO A 221 -11.73 16.15 18.59
C PRO A 221 -11.16 14.80 18.16
N LEU A 222 -11.27 14.41 16.87
CA LEU A 222 -10.85 13.12 16.37
C LEU A 222 -9.92 13.27 15.18
N ALA A 223 -8.79 12.57 15.26
CA ALA A 223 -7.86 12.37 14.14
C ALA A 223 -7.62 10.88 13.92
N VAL A 224 -7.73 10.45 12.67
CA VAL A 224 -7.56 9.05 12.26
C VAL A 224 -6.65 8.96 11.03
N HIS A 225 -6.23 7.74 10.68
CA HIS A 225 -5.44 7.45 9.47
C HIS A 225 -6.27 6.79 8.37
N ASP A 226 -7.56 6.56 8.61
CA ASP A 226 -8.42 5.73 7.76
C ASP A 226 -9.75 6.44 7.48
N MET A 227 -10.14 6.49 6.20
CA MET A 227 -11.37 7.18 5.78
C MET A 227 -12.63 6.41 6.15
N SER A 228 -12.58 5.10 6.29
CA SER A 228 -13.72 4.30 6.74
C SER A 228 -14.07 4.65 8.19
N LEU A 229 -13.04 4.88 9.05
CA LEU A 229 -13.26 5.39 10.40
C LEU A 229 -13.81 6.80 10.44
N MET A 230 -13.43 7.65 9.45
CA MET A 230 -14.03 9.00 9.34
C MET A 230 -15.51 8.94 9.03
N ILE A 231 -15.91 8.05 8.11
CA ILE A 231 -17.33 7.82 7.77
C ILE A 231 -18.10 7.35 9.00
N ASP A 232 -17.61 6.33 9.72
CA ASP A 232 -18.26 5.81 10.92
C ASP A 232 -18.41 6.89 12.01
N ALA A 233 -17.38 7.69 12.22
CA ALA A 233 -17.41 8.81 13.15
C ALA A 233 -18.40 9.91 12.73
N ALA A 234 -18.48 10.23 11.43
CA ALA A 234 -19.41 11.19 10.89
C ALA A 234 -20.86 10.70 11.00
N GLU A 235 -21.15 9.43 10.72
CA GLU A 235 -22.48 8.83 10.91
C GLU A 235 -22.95 8.91 12.37
N ARG A 236 -22.01 8.81 13.33
CA ARG A 236 -22.28 8.96 14.77
C ARG A 236 -22.40 10.43 15.22
N GLY A 237 -22.32 11.39 14.29
CA GLY A 237 -22.49 12.81 14.58
C GLY A 237 -21.31 13.49 15.27
N LEU A 238 -20.09 12.94 15.17
CA LEU A 238 -18.90 13.53 15.78
C LEU A 238 -18.49 14.86 15.11
N GLY A 239 -18.82 15.04 13.83
CA GLY A 239 -18.45 16.22 13.07
C GLY A 239 -18.53 16.01 11.55
N LEU A 240 -17.90 16.94 10.84
CA LEU A 240 -17.73 16.91 9.38
C LEU A 240 -16.55 15.99 9.02
N ALA A 241 -16.69 15.21 7.96
CA ALA A 241 -15.63 14.39 7.39
C ALA A 241 -15.36 14.78 5.93
N TYR A 242 -14.08 14.86 5.55
CA TYR A 242 -13.62 15.12 4.18
C TYR A 242 -13.02 13.84 3.63
N VAL A 243 -13.74 13.18 2.75
CA VAL A 243 -13.44 11.82 2.28
C VAL A 243 -13.60 11.72 0.78
N TYR A 244 -12.99 10.71 0.17
CA TYR A 244 -13.31 10.39 -1.22
C TYR A 244 -14.79 10.04 -1.38
N ALA A 245 -15.42 10.56 -2.44
CA ALA A 245 -16.85 10.39 -2.71
C ALA A 245 -17.28 8.91 -2.73
N GLY A 246 -16.37 7.98 -3.09
CA GLY A 246 -16.61 6.55 -3.07
C GLY A 246 -16.97 6.00 -1.68
N TYR A 247 -16.35 6.53 -0.62
CA TYR A 247 -16.67 6.15 0.75
C TYR A 247 -18.03 6.69 1.21
N ALA A 248 -18.39 7.89 0.74
CA ALA A 248 -19.62 8.55 1.13
C ALA A 248 -20.86 8.00 0.40
N GLY A 249 -20.69 7.35 -0.75
CA GLY A 249 -21.80 7.00 -1.64
C GLY A 249 -22.92 6.19 -0.96
N ALA A 250 -22.60 5.06 -0.34
CA ALA A 250 -23.59 4.21 0.32
C ALA A 250 -24.23 4.88 1.57
N PRO A 251 -23.47 5.51 2.49
CA PRO A 251 -24.04 6.29 3.60
C PRO A 251 -24.97 7.42 3.16
N VAL A 252 -24.60 8.15 2.11
CA VAL A 252 -25.44 9.25 1.59
C VAL A 252 -26.71 8.70 0.94
N ALA A 253 -26.61 7.65 0.11
CA ALA A 253 -27.78 7.00 -0.49
C ALA A 253 -28.76 6.46 0.56
N ALA A 254 -28.25 6.02 1.72
CA ALA A 254 -29.05 5.53 2.84
C ALA A 254 -29.57 6.67 3.77
N GLY A 255 -29.25 7.94 3.49
CA GLY A 255 -29.66 9.09 4.32
C GLY A 255 -28.95 9.19 5.68
N ARG A 256 -27.91 8.39 5.93
CA ARG A 256 -27.13 8.45 7.18
C ARG A 256 -26.15 9.61 7.19
N LEU A 257 -25.70 10.03 6.02
CA LEU A 257 -24.87 11.21 5.81
C LEU A 257 -25.50 12.13 4.75
N LEU A 258 -25.22 13.42 4.87
CA LEU A 258 -25.50 14.44 3.85
C LEU A 258 -24.18 15.03 3.35
N THR A 259 -24.11 15.33 2.06
CA THR A 259 -23.01 16.10 1.47
C THR A 259 -23.30 17.59 1.71
N VAL A 260 -22.29 18.35 2.09
CA VAL A 260 -22.36 19.78 2.37
C VAL A 260 -21.42 20.57 1.47
#